data_7c4cf4aebbdafcb38f89412ef8d9d6b3
#
_entry.id   7c4cf4aebbdafcb38f89412ef8d9d6b3
#
_cell.length_a   1.000
_cell.length_b   1.000
_cell.length_c   1.000
_cell.angle_alpha   90.00
_cell.angle_beta   90.00
_cell.angle_gamma   90.00
#
_symmetry.space_group_name_H-M   'P 1'
#
loop_
_entity.id
_entity.type
_entity.pdbx_description
1 polymer ?
#
loop_
_entity_poly.entity_id
_entity_poly.type
_entity_poly.pdbx_seq_one_letter_code
_entity_poly.pdbx_strand_id
1 'polypeptide(L)'
;DDYPFQYSGGMRQRIVIAIALSCQPKILICDEPTTALDVTIQAQILKLLKDLQKEFNYTIVFITHDLGVVANIADRVAVLYAGQIVEVGTVEEVFYDPRHPYTWALLSSLPQLAERNTTLYSITGTPPSLYNSIVGDAFAPRNPYCMKIDTLEEPPMFKVTDTHYAKTWLLHPDAPKVEKPEGIQNIHEKLVKAFNI
;
A
#
# COMPACT_ATOMS: atom_id res chain seq x y z
N ASP A 1 -13.12 32.07 -21.48
CA ASP A 1 -11.93 31.88 -20.63
C ASP A 1 -12.41 31.69 -19.19
N ASP A 2 -12.26 30.46 -18.67
CA ASP A 2 -12.66 30.12 -17.31
C ASP A 2 -11.43 30.05 -16.39
N TYR A 3 -11.58 30.47 -15.15
CA TYR A 3 -10.52 30.39 -14.14
C TYR A 3 -10.49 29.01 -13.45
N PRO A 4 -9.34 28.54 -12.96
CA PRO A 4 -9.22 27.22 -12.33
C PRO A 4 -10.21 26.97 -11.18
N PHE A 5 -10.63 27.99 -10.45
CA PHE A 5 -11.60 27.86 -9.35
C PHE A 5 -13.05 27.59 -9.81
N GLN A 6 -13.35 27.80 -11.11
CA GLN A 6 -14.66 27.55 -11.72
C GLN A 6 -14.86 26.08 -12.09
N TYR A 7 -13.75 25.30 -12.14
CA TYR A 7 -13.80 23.87 -12.46
C TYR A 7 -14.07 23.01 -11.20
N SER A 8 -14.85 21.95 -11.38
CA SER A 8 -15.01 20.92 -10.34
C SER A 8 -13.68 20.21 -10.03
N GLY A 9 -13.59 19.55 -8.87
CA GLY A 9 -12.41 18.75 -8.50
C GLY A 9 -11.98 17.75 -9.59
N GLY A 10 -12.94 16.98 -10.11
CA GLY A 10 -12.68 16.03 -11.18
C GLY A 10 -12.26 16.67 -12.51
N MET A 11 -12.78 17.86 -12.85
CA MET A 11 -12.33 18.59 -14.04
C MET A 11 -10.90 19.07 -13.88
N ARG A 12 -10.56 19.64 -12.73
CA ARG A 12 -9.17 20.07 -12.42
C ARG A 12 -8.20 18.88 -12.50
N GLN A 13 -8.59 17.74 -11.94
CA GLN A 13 -7.76 16.54 -11.98
C GLN A 13 -7.51 16.05 -13.41
N ARG A 14 -8.52 16.05 -14.28
CA ARG A 14 -8.35 15.72 -15.71
C ARG A 14 -7.44 16.68 -16.45
N ILE A 15 -7.50 17.98 -16.12
CA ILE A 15 -6.60 18.99 -16.69
C ILE A 15 -5.16 18.71 -16.25
N VAL A 16 -4.92 18.41 -14.96
CA VAL A 16 -3.58 18.07 -14.45
C VAL A 16 -3.03 16.83 -15.15
N ILE A 17 -3.85 15.79 -15.33
CA ILE A 17 -3.48 14.58 -16.08
C ILE A 17 -3.12 14.95 -17.53
N ALA A 18 -3.92 15.75 -18.21
CA ALA A 18 -3.65 16.18 -19.58
C ALA A 18 -2.33 16.97 -19.70
N ILE A 19 -2.03 17.83 -18.73
CA ILE A 19 -0.76 18.58 -18.67
C ILE A 19 0.41 17.59 -18.51
N ALA A 20 0.32 16.64 -17.58
CA ALA A 20 1.36 15.65 -17.36
C ALA A 20 1.63 14.76 -18.60
N LEU A 21 0.57 14.44 -19.35
CA LEU A 21 0.67 13.61 -20.54
C LEU A 21 1.10 14.38 -21.81
N SER A 22 1.04 15.70 -21.81
CA SER A 22 1.42 16.53 -22.98
C SER A 22 2.86 16.32 -23.43
N CYS A 23 3.75 15.89 -22.52
CA CYS A 23 5.15 15.57 -22.80
C CYS A 23 5.37 14.13 -23.25
N GLN A 24 4.34 13.33 -23.41
CA GLN A 24 4.39 11.89 -23.75
C GLN A 24 5.42 11.11 -22.89
N PRO A 25 5.31 11.14 -21.56
CA PRO A 25 6.25 10.49 -20.67
C PRO A 25 6.17 8.97 -20.82
N LYS A 26 7.28 8.26 -20.54
CA LYS A 26 7.27 6.79 -20.40
C LYS A 26 6.78 6.34 -19.03
N ILE A 27 6.97 7.17 -18.02
CA ILE A 27 6.59 6.92 -16.62
C ILE A 27 5.73 8.09 -16.16
N LEU A 28 4.54 7.79 -15.65
CA LEU A 28 3.63 8.75 -15.03
C LEU A 28 3.61 8.51 -13.52
N ILE A 29 3.95 9.52 -12.74
CA ILE A 29 3.87 9.47 -11.27
C ILE A 29 2.57 10.14 -10.84
N CYS A 30 1.71 9.38 -10.17
CA CYS A 30 0.43 9.82 -9.64
C CYS A 30 0.52 9.83 -8.11
N ASP A 31 0.74 11.00 -7.53
CA ASP A 31 0.81 11.18 -6.08
C ASP A 31 -0.55 11.62 -5.55
N GLU A 32 -1.22 10.72 -4.80
CA GLU A 32 -2.55 10.91 -4.24
C GLU A 32 -3.59 11.45 -5.26
N PRO A 33 -3.69 10.89 -6.48
CA PRO A 33 -4.43 11.53 -7.58
C PRO A 33 -5.95 11.54 -7.38
N THR A 34 -6.46 10.83 -6.38
CA THR A 34 -7.90 10.73 -6.09
C THR A 34 -8.28 11.36 -4.74
N THR A 35 -7.32 11.93 -4.02
CA THR A 35 -7.57 12.59 -2.73
C THR A 35 -8.52 13.78 -2.91
N ALA A 36 -9.46 13.92 -1.99
CA ALA A 36 -10.51 14.94 -1.99
C ALA A 36 -11.51 14.88 -3.17
N LEU A 37 -11.61 13.74 -3.85
CA LEU A 37 -12.65 13.46 -4.84
C LEU A 37 -13.74 12.59 -4.23
N ASP A 38 -14.99 12.78 -4.65
CA ASP A 38 -16.06 11.85 -4.32
C ASP A 38 -15.85 10.49 -5.00
N VAL A 39 -16.45 9.44 -4.44
CA VAL A 39 -16.25 8.04 -4.87
C VAL A 39 -16.54 7.83 -6.36
N THR A 40 -17.55 8.51 -6.89
CA THR A 40 -17.93 8.39 -8.31
C THR A 40 -16.87 9.00 -9.22
N ILE A 41 -16.39 10.19 -8.89
CA ILE A 41 -15.33 10.87 -9.65
C ILE A 41 -14.00 10.12 -9.49
N GLN A 42 -13.69 9.61 -8.28
CA GLN A 42 -12.51 8.76 -8.06
C GLN A 42 -12.53 7.55 -9.01
N ALA A 43 -13.64 6.81 -9.09
CA ALA A 43 -13.76 5.67 -10.01
C ALA A 43 -13.55 6.07 -11.49
N GLN A 44 -14.06 7.23 -11.91
CA GLN A 44 -13.87 7.73 -13.27
C GLN A 44 -12.41 8.10 -13.55
N ILE A 45 -11.69 8.71 -12.60
CA ILE A 45 -10.26 9.04 -12.76
C ILE A 45 -9.41 7.77 -12.82
N LEU A 46 -9.68 6.77 -11.95
CA LEU A 46 -8.99 5.49 -11.98
C LEU A 46 -9.18 4.76 -13.30
N LYS A 47 -10.43 4.75 -13.82
CA LYS A 47 -10.72 4.18 -15.13
C LYS A 47 -9.97 4.92 -16.24
N LEU A 48 -9.98 6.26 -16.22
CA LEU A 48 -9.23 7.08 -17.19
C LEU A 48 -7.74 6.72 -17.21
N LEU A 49 -7.11 6.61 -16.02
CA LEU A 49 -5.69 6.25 -15.91
C LEU A 49 -5.41 4.86 -16.46
N LYS A 50 -6.27 3.86 -16.18
CA LYS A 50 -6.16 2.51 -16.77
C LYS A 50 -6.32 2.51 -18.29
N ASP A 51 -7.27 3.26 -18.81
CA ASP A 51 -7.51 3.34 -20.26
C ASP A 51 -6.30 3.99 -20.96
N LEU A 52 -5.77 5.08 -20.40
CA LEU A 52 -4.57 5.76 -20.90
C LEU A 52 -3.33 4.86 -20.80
N GLN A 53 -3.16 4.10 -19.71
CA GLN A 53 -2.07 3.14 -19.57
C GLN A 53 -2.08 2.10 -20.68
N LYS A 54 -3.25 1.55 -21.00
CA LYS A 54 -3.42 0.54 -22.07
C LYS A 54 -3.19 1.14 -23.46
N GLU A 55 -3.73 2.33 -23.71
CA GLU A 55 -3.66 2.98 -25.01
C GLU A 55 -2.23 3.43 -25.35
N PHE A 56 -1.52 4.01 -24.39
CA PHE A 56 -0.20 4.60 -24.61
C PHE A 56 0.95 3.77 -24.03
N ASN A 57 0.65 2.63 -23.38
CA ASN A 57 1.63 1.74 -22.77
C ASN A 57 2.54 2.46 -21.75
N TYR A 58 1.98 3.35 -20.93
CA TYR A 58 2.68 4.03 -19.86
C TYR A 58 2.97 3.08 -18.69
N THR A 59 4.11 3.30 -18.03
CA THR A 59 4.30 2.79 -16.66
C THR A 59 3.74 3.81 -15.67
N ILE A 60 2.83 3.40 -14.80
CA ILE A 60 2.25 4.29 -13.78
C ILE A 60 2.82 3.92 -12.42
N VAL A 61 3.42 4.89 -11.73
CA VAL A 61 3.75 4.81 -10.31
C VAL A 61 2.64 5.50 -9.54
N PHE A 62 1.82 4.73 -8.84
CA PHE A 62 0.65 5.22 -8.13
C PHE A 62 0.93 5.26 -6.63
N ILE A 63 0.92 6.44 -6.02
CA ILE A 63 1.14 6.64 -4.59
C ILE A 63 -0.21 6.93 -3.93
N THR A 64 -0.59 6.12 -2.96
CA THR A 64 -1.85 6.27 -2.22
C THR A 64 -1.82 5.53 -0.89
N HIS A 65 -2.68 5.95 0.03
CA HIS A 65 -2.97 5.25 1.28
C HIS A 65 -4.26 4.41 1.20
N ASP A 66 -4.99 4.44 0.08
CA ASP A 66 -6.22 3.69 -0.11
C ASP A 66 -5.95 2.30 -0.68
N LEU A 67 -5.97 1.30 0.19
CA LEU A 67 -5.74 -0.11 -0.18
C LEU A 67 -6.79 -0.65 -1.16
N GLY A 68 -8.02 -0.14 -1.12
CA GLY A 68 -9.07 -0.49 -2.07
C GLY A 68 -8.73 -0.03 -3.48
N VAL A 69 -8.14 1.16 -3.61
CA VAL A 69 -7.63 1.66 -4.90
C VAL A 69 -6.48 0.79 -5.38
N VAL A 70 -5.50 0.48 -4.50
CA VAL A 70 -4.35 -0.37 -4.85
C VAL A 70 -4.81 -1.72 -5.37
N ALA A 71 -5.75 -2.40 -4.68
CA ALA A 71 -6.27 -3.71 -5.08
C ALA A 71 -6.90 -3.70 -6.49
N ASN A 72 -7.46 -2.57 -6.91
CA ASN A 72 -8.14 -2.44 -8.20
C ASN A 72 -7.25 -2.01 -9.37
N ILE A 73 -6.15 -1.27 -9.10
CA ILE A 73 -5.38 -0.63 -10.17
C ILE A 73 -3.98 -1.20 -10.35
N ALA A 74 -3.35 -1.69 -9.29
CA ALA A 74 -1.95 -2.06 -9.31
C ALA A 74 -1.72 -3.48 -9.81
N ASP A 75 -0.61 -3.68 -10.54
CA ASP A 75 -0.07 -5.01 -10.87
C ASP A 75 0.91 -5.46 -9.77
N ARG A 76 1.68 -4.50 -9.23
CA ARG A 76 2.66 -4.70 -8.17
C ARG A 76 2.49 -3.66 -7.07
N VAL A 77 2.80 -4.05 -5.85
CA VAL A 77 2.68 -3.21 -4.66
C VAL A 77 4.02 -3.14 -3.95
N ALA A 78 4.40 -1.93 -3.54
CA ALA A 78 5.48 -1.69 -2.59
C ALA A 78 4.90 -0.99 -1.35
N VAL A 79 5.00 -1.64 -0.21
CA VAL A 79 4.58 -1.08 1.08
C VAL A 79 5.73 -0.29 1.68
N LEU A 80 5.48 0.99 1.96
CA LEU A 80 6.48 1.90 2.53
C LEU A 80 6.18 2.18 4.00
N TYR A 81 7.23 2.16 4.81
CA TYR A 81 7.19 2.60 6.20
C TYR A 81 8.46 3.38 6.54
N ALA A 82 8.33 4.54 7.16
CA ALA A 82 9.45 5.41 7.55
C ALA A 82 10.47 5.65 6.42
N GLY A 83 9.99 5.87 5.17
CA GLY A 83 10.83 6.13 4.00
C GLY A 83 11.50 4.90 3.39
N GLN A 84 11.21 3.70 3.87
CA GLN A 84 11.79 2.44 3.39
C GLN A 84 10.71 1.52 2.83
N ILE A 85 11.06 0.75 1.79
CA ILE A 85 10.22 -0.36 1.31
C ILE A 85 10.36 -1.51 2.31
N VAL A 86 9.25 -1.89 2.95
CA VAL A 86 9.21 -2.99 3.91
C VAL A 86 8.66 -4.28 3.32
N GLU A 87 7.86 -4.20 2.28
CA GLU A 87 7.37 -5.37 1.54
C GLU A 87 7.10 -4.98 0.08
N VAL A 88 7.38 -5.88 -0.85
CA VAL A 88 7.13 -5.68 -2.29
C VAL A 88 6.79 -7.01 -2.96
N GLY A 89 5.76 -7.00 -3.82
CA GLY A 89 5.32 -8.20 -4.54
C GLY A 89 4.25 -7.86 -5.59
N THR A 90 3.63 -8.88 -6.15
CA THR A 90 2.38 -8.70 -6.90
C THR A 90 1.25 -8.32 -5.94
N VAL A 91 0.16 -7.76 -6.46
CA VAL A 91 -1.02 -7.46 -5.63
C VAL A 91 -1.49 -8.70 -4.86
N GLU A 92 -1.58 -9.84 -5.56
CA GLU A 92 -2.02 -11.10 -4.95
C GLU A 92 -1.08 -11.53 -3.81
N GLU A 93 0.25 -11.45 -4.00
CA GLU A 93 1.22 -11.85 -2.98
C GLU A 93 1.11 -10.98 -1.74
N VAL A 94 1.07 -9.65 -1.90
CA VAL A 94 1.05 -8.71 -0.77
C VAL A 94 -0.30 -8.71 -0.05
N PHE A 95 -1.42 -8.88 -0.79
CA PHE A 95 -2.75 -8.87 -0.20
C PHE A 95 -3.17 -10.22 0.38
N TYR A 96 -2.81 -11.35 -0.25
CA TYR A 96 -3.27 -12.67 0.18
C TYR A 96 -2.26 -13.42 1.04
N ASP A 97 -0.97 -13.12 0.92
CA ASP A 97 0.09 -13.73 1.73
C ASP A 97 1.09 -12.69 2.25
N PRO A 98 0.62 -11.62 2.92
CA PRO A 98 1.50 -10.60 3.48
C PRO A 98 2.50 -11.20 4.47
N ARG A 99 3.73 -10.68 4.48
CA ARG A 99 4.84 -11.21 5.28
C ARG A 99 5.36 -10.24 6.32
N HIS A 100 5.24 -8.94 6.07
CA HIS A 100 5.70 -7.93 7.02
C HIS A 100 4.61 -7.60 8.07
N PRO A 101 4.94 -7.51 9.38
CA PRO A 101 3.96 -7.18 10.41
C PRO A 101 3.23 -5.84 10.21
N TYR A 102 3.89 -4.85 9.59
CA TYR A 102 3.23 -3.61 9.23
C TYR A 102 2.14 -3.81 8.16
N THR A 103 2.40 -4.64 7.16
CA THR A 103 1.39 -5.00 6.14
C THR A 103 0.22 -5.74 6.76
N TRP A 104 0.47 -6.64 7.72
CA TRP A 104 -0.60 -7.29 8.49
C TRP A 104 -1.48 -6.28 9.20
N ALA A 105 -0.85 -5.30 9.85
CA ALA A 105 -1.55 -4.25 10.57
C ALA A 105 -2.38 -3.35 9.64
N LEU A 106 -1.83 -2.96 8.49
CA LEU A 106 -2.53 -2.19 7.47
C LEU A 106 -3.77 -2.93 6.95
N LEU A 107 -3.61 -4.19 6.55
CA LEU A 107 -4.72 -5.01 6.04
C LEU A 107 -5.76 -5.29 7.13
N SER A 108 -5.34 -5.56 8.38
CA SER A 108 -6.25 -5.76 9.51
C SER A 108 -7.05 -4.50 9.89
N SER A 109 -6.60 -3.33 9.48
CA SER A 109 -7.31 -2.06 9.72
C SER A 109 -8.40 -1.75 8.69
N LEU A 110 -8.53 -2.58 7.64
CA LEU A 110 -9.55 -2.40 6.62
C LEU A 110 -10.95 -2.69 7.18
N PRO A 111 -11.90 -1.73 7.14
CA PRO A 111 -13.26 -1.93 7.64
C PRO A 111 -13.99 -3.07 6.95
N GLN A 112 -13.66 -3.33 5.66
CA GLN A 112 -14.25 -4.39 4.86
C GLN A 112 -13.87 -5.80 5.33
N LEU A 113 -12.73 -5.92 6.03
CA LEU A 113 -12.24 -7.20 6.59
C LEU A 113 -12.65 -7.42 8.04
N ALA A 114 -13.18 -6.37 8.69
CA ALA A 114 -13.65 -6.46 10.06
C ALA A 114 -14.94 -7.30 10.15
N GLU A 115 -14.97 -8.25 11.07
CA GLU A 115 -16.20 -8.95 11.39
C GLU A 115 -17.15 -7.99 12.12
N ARG A 116 -18.47 -8.17 11.94
CA ARG A 116 -19.48 -7.37 12.65
C ARG A 116 -19.26 -7.50 14.16
N ASN A 117 -19.08 -6.37 14.84
CA ASN A 117 -18.83 -6.25 16.28
C ASN A 117 -17.39 -6.52 16.76
N THR A 118 -16.39 -6.58 15.87
CA THR A 118 -14.98 -6.58 16.28
C THR A 118 -14.39 -5.18 16.29
N THR A 119 -13.54 -4.88 17.26
CA THR A 119 -12.77 -3.63 17.28
C THR A 119 -11.74 -3.68 16.14
N LEU A 120 -11.72 -2.64 15.30
CA LEU A 120 -10.69 -2.51 14.26
C LEU A 120 -9.30 -2.54 14.88
N TYR A 121 -8.40 -3.28 14.25
CA TYR A 121 -7.01 -3.29 14.67
C TYR A 121 -6.40 -1.90 14.48
N SER A 122 -5.81 -1.37 15.54
CA SER A 122 -5.11 -0.08 15.52
C SER A 122 -3.64 -0.30 15.84
N ILE A 123 -2.76 0.23 15.00
CA ILE A 123 -1.32 0.20 15.24
C ILE A 123 -1.01 1.18 16.37
N THR A 124 -0.57 0.66 17.52
CA THR A 124 -0.21 1.47 18.68
C THR A 124 1.07 2.28 18.44
N GLY A 125 1.20 3.41 19.14
CA GLY A 125 2.38 4.27 19.08
C GLY A 125 2.43 5.18 17.84
N THR A 126 3.46 6.01 17.77
CA THR A 126 3.70 6.96 16.67
C THR A 126 4.81 6.45 15.74
N PRO A 127 4.78 6.76 14.44
CA PRO A 127 5.90 6.51 13.54
C PRO A 127 7.18 7.19 14.05
N PRO A 128 8.37 6.61 13.78
CA PRO A 128 9.62 7.21 14.19
C PRO A 128 9.84 8.56 13.49
N SER A 129 10.53 9.47 14.18
CA SER A 129 10.97 10.73 13.58
C SER A 129 12.08 10.45 12.58
N LEU A 130 11.92 10.93 11.34
CA LEU A 130 12.92 10.79 10.29
C LEU A 130 14.07 11.80 10.41
N TYR A 131 14.03 12.72 11.39
CA TYR A 131 15.14 13.62 11.69
C TYR A 131 16.29 12.93 12.41
N ASN A 132 16.03 11.79 13.05
CA ASN A 132 17.01 11.01 13.78
C ASN A 132 17.39 9.76 12.99
N SER A 133 18.64 9.30 13.14
CA SER A 133 19.04 8.01 12.62
C SER A 133 18.27 6.89 13.33
N ILE A 134 17.64 6.03 12.56
CA ILE A 134 16.93 4.87 13.09
C ILE A 134 17.94 3.73 13.18
N VAL A 135 18.06 3.12 14.36
CA VAL A 135 18.85 1.91 14.59
C VAL A 135 17.91 0.71 14.62
N GLY A 136 18.28 -0.34 13.89
CA GLY A 136 17.42 -1.53 13.77
C GLY A 136 16.25 -1.34 12.81
N ASP A 137 15.21 -2.12 13.02
CA ASP A 137 13.97 -2.03 12.22
C ASP A 137 13.15 -0.80 12.65
N ALA A 138 12.82 0.06 11.69
CA ALA A 138 12.00 1.24 11.91
C ALA A 138 10.63 0.92 12.51
N PHE A 139 10.09 -0.26 12.26
CA PHE A 139 8.80 -0.70 12.78
C PHE A 139 8.91 -1.37 14.16
N ALA A 140 10.10 -1.75 14.63
CA ALA A 140 10.32 -2.44 15.91
C ALA A 140 9.52 -1.87 17.10
N PRO A 141 9.48 -0.54 17.35
CA PRO A 141 8.75 0.02 18.49
C PRO A 141 7.22 -0.19 18.44
N ARG A 142 6.69 -0.54 17.28
CA ARG A 142 5.26 -0.72 17.02
C ARG A 142 4.90 -2.15 16.61
N ASN A 143 5.92 -3.01 16.53
CA ASN A 143 5.78 -4.40 16.11
C ASN A 143 5.49 -5.29 17.32
N PRO A 144 4.29 -5.87 17.45
CA PRO A 144 3.97 -6.77 18.57
C PRO A 144 4.79 -8.07 18.55
N TYR A 145 5.44 -8.38 17.42
CA TYR A 145 6.31 -9.55 17.22
C TYR A 145 7.80 -9.18 17.27
N CYS A 146 8.12 -8.00 17.81
CA CYS A 146 9.49 -7.48 17.88
C CYS A 146 10.42 -8.44 18.63
N MET A 147 11.51 -8.80 18.00
CA MET A 147 12.60 -9.56 18.60
C MET A 147 13.75 -8.61 19.00
N LYS A 148 14.66 -9.10 19.83
CA LYS A 148 15.83 -8.30 20.26
C LYS A 148 16.66 -7.82 19.05
N ILE A 149 16.79 -8.64 18.01
CA ILE A 149 17.54 -8.29 16.81
C ILE A 149 16.94 -7.09 16.08
N ASP A 150 15.61 -6.95 16.06
CA ASP A 150 14.92 -5.83 15.42
C ASP A 150 15.33 -4.48 16.03
N THR A 151 15.76 -4.45 17.29
CA THR A 151 16.22 -3.22 17.95
C THR A 151 17.70 -2.92 17.74
N LEU A 152 18.46 -3.85 17.18
CA LEU A 152 19.91 -3.75 17.03
C LEU A 152 20.34 -3.61 15.56
N GLU A 153 19.70 -4.36 14.67
CA GLU A 153 20.08 -4.46 13.27
C GLU A 153 18.87 -4.33 12.35
N GLU A 154 19.04 -3.61 11.27
CA GLU A 154 18.04 -3.47 10.23
C GLU A 154 17.87 -4.80 9.49
N PRO A 155 16.64 -5.35 9.34
CA PRO A 155 16.44 -6.58 8.61
C PRO A 155 16.77 -6.42 7.13
N PRO A 156 17.41 -7.41 6.49
CA PRO A 156 17.56 -7.41 5.05
C PRO A 156 16.23 -7.70 4.36
N MET A 157 16.17 -7.45 3.05
CA MET A 157 15.06 -7.91 2.22
C MET A 157 15.16 -9.42 2.01
N PHE A 158 14.33 -10.19 2.70
CA PHE A 158 14.22 -11.64 2.50
C PHE A 158 13.37 -11.95 1.28
N LYS A 159 13.84 -12.88 0.45
CA LYS A 159 13.09 -13.39 -0.69
C LYS A 159 12.07 -14.42 -0.22
N VAL A 160 10.79 -14.20 -0.56
CA VAL A 160 9.68 -15.13 -0.30
C VAL A 160 9.35 -15.94 -1.55
N THR A 161 9.18 -15.25 -2.69
CA THR A 161 9.03 -15.84 -4.03
C THR A 161 9.96 -15.11 -5.01
N ASP A 162 9.87 -15.39 -6.29
CA ASP A 162 10.67 -14.68 -7.30
C ASP A 162 10.29 -13.21 -7.43
N THR A 163 9.08 -12.84 -7.02
CA THR A 163 8.53 -11.48 -7.13
C THR A 163 8.21 -10.85 -5.79
N HIS A 164 8.15 -11.65 -4.69
CA HIS A 164 7.77 -11.22 -3.35
C HIS A 164 8.96 -11.18 -2.40
N TYR A 165 9.16 -10.03 -1.79
CA TYR A 165 10.23 -9.78 -0.81
C TYR A 165 9.66 -9.01 0.39
N ALA A 166 10.17 -9.31 1.59
CA ALA A 166 9.80 -8.58 2.81
C ALA A 166 10.99 -8.35 3.73
N LYS A 167 11.01 -7.19 4.36
CA LYS A 167 12.08 -6.68 5.20
C LYS A 167 11.75 -6.93 6.68
N THR A 168 11.85 -8.16 7.12
CA THR A 168 11.54 -8.55 8.51
C THR A 168 12.37 -9.74 8.95
N TRP A 169 12.92 -9.68 10.16
CA TRP A 169 13.64 -10.79 10.77
C TRP A 169 12.78 -12.03 11.02
N LEU A 170 11.45 -11.91 11.03
CA LEU A 170 10.54 -13.05 11.13
C LEU A 170 10.68 -14.08 10.00
N LEU A 171 11.32 -13.70 8.89
CA LEU A 171 11.63 -14.59 7.76
C LEU A 171 12.98 -15.29 7.88
N HIS A 172 13.78 -14.95 8.91
CA HIS A 172 15.05 -15.64 9.14
C HIS A 172 14.79 -17.12 9.53
N PRO A 173 15.61 -18.08 9.07
CA PRO A 173 15.42 -19.50 9.38
C PRO A 173 15.34 -19.85 10.88
N ASP A 174 16.07 -19.10 11.70
CA ASP A 174 16.11 -19.28 13.15
C ASP A 174 15.06 -18.43 13.91
N ALA A 175 14.22 -17.69 13.18
CA ALA A 175 13.17 -16.91 13.83
C ALA A 175 12.09 -17.80 14.45
N PRO A 176 11.50 -17.37 15.58
CA PRO A 176 10.37 -18.07 16.15
C PRO A 176 9.19 -18.08 15.18
N LYS A 177 8.47 -19.20 15.10
CA LYS A 177 7.23 -19.26 14.34
C LYS A 177 6.17 -18.42 15.07
N VAL A 178 5.68 -17.40 14.41
CA VAL A 178 4.58 -16.56 14.91
C VAL A 178 3.31 -16.82 14.11
N GLU A 179 2.18 -16.85 14.81
CA GLU A 179 0.87 -16.91 14.15
C GLU A 179 0.50 -15.52 13.63
N LYS A 180 0.02 -15.48 12.39
CA LYS A 180 -0.52 -14.24 11.84
C LYS A 180 -1.76 -13.80 12.64
N PRO A 181 -2.01 -12.47 12.78
CA PRO A 181 -3.21 -11.98 13.46
C PRO A 181 -4.49 -12.58 12.90
N GLU A 182 -5.52 -12.77 13.73
CA GLU A 182 -6.83 -13.29 13.29
C GLU A 182 -7.42 -12.53 12.11
N GLY A 183 -7.22 -11.21 12.06
CA GLY A 183 -7.64 -10.36 10.94
C GLY A 183 -7.03 -10.77 9.60
N ILE A 184 -5.83 -11.37 9.62
CA ILE A 184 -5.10 -11.83 8.43
C ILE A 184 -5.31 -13.32 8.15
N GLN A 185 -5.79 -14.09 9.10
CA GLN A 185 -6.14 -15.48 8.86
C GLN A 185 -7.27 -15.55 7.84
N ASN A 186 -7.12 -16.42 6.82
CA ASN A 186 -8.04 -16.57 5.70
C ASN A 186 -8.31 -15.27 4.93
N ILE A 187 -7.31 -14.37 4.88
CA ILE A 187 -7.44 -13.06 4.27
C ILE A 187 -7.88 -13.15 2.80
N HIS A 188 -7.44 -14.16 2.06
CA HIS A 188 -7.85 -14.40 0.68
C HIS A 188 -9.38 -14.50 0.56
N GLU A 189 -10.04 -15.34 1.36
CA GLU A 189 -11.49 -15.50 1.34
C GLU A 189 -12.22 -14.22 1.74
N LYS A 190 -11.66 -13.50 2.73
CA LYS A 190 -12.20 -12.22 3.21
C LYS A 190 -12.11 -11.14 2.12
N LEU A 191 -10.98 -11.05 1.42
CA LEU A 191 -10.76 -10.05 0.36
C LEU A 191 -11.60 -10.35 -0.89
N VAL A 192 -11.65 -11.60 -1.32
CA VAL A 192 -12.53 -12.03 -2.44
C VAL A 192 -13.98 -11.64 -2.14
N LYS A 193 -14.44 -11.85 -0.91
CA LYS A 193 -15.79 -11.50 -0.47
C LYS A 193 -16.03 -9.99 -0.38
N ALA A 194 -15.01 -9.23 0.05
CA ALA A 194 -15.10 -7.78 0.26
C ALA A 194 -15.02 -6.98 -1.04
N PHE A 195 -14.19 -7.40 -1.98
CA PHE A 195 -13.91 -6.67 -3.22
C PHE A 195 -14.51 -7.30 -4.47
N ASN A 196 -15.19 -8.46 -4.37
CA ASN A 196 -15.79 -9.20 -5.50
C ASN A 196 -14.76 -9.55 -6.61
N ILE A 197 -13.53 -9.88 -6.22
CA ILE A 197 -12.43 -10.26 -7.11
C ILE A 197 -12.36 -11.77 -7.25
#